data_ddad10130f407f02af4af3fda5af94a3
#
_entry.id   ddad10130f407f02af4af3fda5af94a3
#
_cell.length_a   1.000
_cell.length_b   1.000
_cell.length_c   1.000
_cell.angle_alpha   90.00
_cell.angle_beta   90.00
_cell.angle_gamma   90.00
#
_symmetry.space_group_name_H-M   'P 1'
#
loop_
_entity.id
_entity.type
_entity.pdbx_description
1 polymer ?
#
loop_
_entity_poly.entity_id
_entity_poly.type
_entity_poly.pdbx_seq_one_letter_code
_entity_poly.pdbx_strand_id
1 'polypeptide(L)'
;MIQNILSFLEESAEAYPRKTAFADEHTSLTYRELSDLSMRIGSVLGQKTGPRRPVPVLTEKNVFTLGAFMGIVRAGCFYICLDANQPAERLNRILDILKADLMIADKESLDLAGGISFSGEILFLEDLKSLPDDALN
;
A
#
# COMPACT_ATOMS: atom_id res chain seq x y z
N MET A 1 20.73 9.00 -11.70
CA MET A 1 19.46 8.44 -11.87
C MET A 1 18.97 7.73 -10.66
N ILE A 2 17.74 7.84 -10.41
CA ILE A 2 17.19 7.16 -9.33
C ILE A 2 17.14 5.75 -9.65
N GLN A 3 17.91 5.08 -8.96
CA GLN A 3 17.54 3.77 -8.71
C GLN A 3 16.47 3.87 -7.72
N ASN A 4 15.30 3.65 -8.15
CA ASN A 4 14.21 3.78 -7.26
C ASN A 4 14.25 2.67 -6.23
N ILE A 5 13.43 2.81 -5.24
CA ILE A 5 13.35 1.87 -4.15
C ILE A 5 12.99 0.46 -4.61
N LEU A 6 12.30 0.33 -5.75
CA LEU A 6 11.95 -0.97 -6.31
C LEU A 6 13.19 -1.72 -6.79
N SER A 7 14.11 -1.03 -7.45
CA SER A 7 15.37 -1.65 -7.89
C SER A 7 16.16 -2.16 -6.71
N PHE A 8 16.23 -1.36 -5.65
CA PHE A 8 16.90 -1.77 -4.41
C PHE A 8 16.23 -3.00 -3.81
N LEU A 9 14.91 -3.02 -3.76
CA LEU A 9 14.16 -4.13 -3.21
C LEU A 9 14.38 -5.41 -4.02
N GLU A 10 14.34 -5.31 -5.34
CA GLU A 10 14.52 -6.47 -6.20
C GLU A 10 15.93 -7.05 -6.08
N GLU A 11 16.95 -6.20 -6.06
CA GLU A 11 18.32 -6.64 -5.88
C GLU A 11 18.50 -7.32 -4.51
N SER A 12 17.94 -6.75 -3.46
CA SER A 12 18.03 -7.31 -2.13
C SER A 12 17.28 -8.63 -2.01
N ALA A 13 16.11 -8.74 -2.64
CA ALA A 13 15.33 -9.97 -2.63
C ALA A 13 16.05 -11.11 -3.36
N GLU A 14 16.77 -10.79 -4.42
CA GLU A 14 17.54 -11.77 -5.16
C GLU A 14 18.79 -12.19 -4.41
N ALA A 15 19.51 -11.22 -3.83
CA ALA A 15 20.76 -11.49 -3.12
C ALA A 15 20.54 -12.06 -1.72
N TYR A 16 19.52 -11.58 -1.01
CA TYR A 16 19.29 -11.93 0.40
C TYR A 16 17.80 -12.22 0.65
N PRO A 17 17.22 -13.23 -0.03
CA PRO A 17 15.76 -13.43 0.03
C PRO A 17 15.23 -13.73 1.43
N ARG A 18 16.03 -14.37 2.27
CA ARG A 18 15.60 -14.77 3.61
C ARG A 18 15.99 -13.78 4.70
N LYS A 19 16.69 -12.70 4.33
CA LYS A 19 17.07 -11.70 5.32
C LYS A 19 15.87 -10.81 5.62
N THR A 20 15.69 -10.47 6.90
CA THR A 20 14.63 -9.57 7.32
C THR A 20 14.88 -8.20 6.74
N ALA A 21 13.90 -7.69 5.99
CA ALA A 21 13.95 -6.34 5.44
C ALA A 21 13.44 -5.33 6.46
N PHE A 22 12.30 -5.64 7.08
CA PHE A 22 11.66 -4.75 8.05
C PHE A 22 10.96 -5.58 9.12
N ALA A 23 10.89 -5.04 10.32
CA ALA A 23 10.22 -5.67 11.44
C ALA A 23 9.52 -4.61 12.29
N ASP A 24 8.36 -4.96 12.84
CA ASP A 24 7.69 -4.17 13.86
C ASP A 24 7.53 -5.06 15.11
N GLU A 25 6.74 -4.62 16.09
CA GLU A 25 6.58 -5.34 17.36
C GLU A 25 5.97 -6.73 17.19
N HIS A 26 5.20 -6.95 16.15
CA HIS A 26 4.40 -8.15 15.99
C HIS A 26 4.80 -9.03 14.81
N THR A 27 5.42 -8.44 13.80
CA THR A 27 5.66 -9.12 12.54
C THR A 27 6.94 -8.62 11.89
N SER A 28 7.55 -9.50 11.10
CA SER A 28 8.67 -9.12 10.25
C SER A 28 8.43 -9.64 8.85
N LEU A 29 9.05 -8.99 7.87
CA LEU A 29 9.05 -9.45 6.48
C LEU A 29 10.48 -9.58 6.01
N THR A 30 10.77 -10.69 5.34
CA THR A 30 12.03 -10.85 4.63
C THR A 30 11.98 -10.03 3.35
N TYR A 31 13.11 -9.83 2.71
CA TYR A 31 13.15 -9.13 1.42
C TYR A 31 12.29 -9.84 0.38
N ARG A 32 12.30 -11.18 0.38
CA ARG A 32 11.48 -11.94 -0.56
C ARG A 32 10.00 -11.72 -0.29
N GLU A 33 9.60 -11.78 0.97
CA GLU A 33 8.20 -11.58 1.34
C GLU A 33 7.72 -10.17 1.00
N LEU A 34 8.55 -9.17 1.26
CA LEU A 34 8.21 -7.78 0.93
C LEU A 34 8.08 -7.60 -0.58
N SER A 35 9.01 -8.18 -1.35
CA SER A 35 8.96 -8.12 -2.81
C SER A 35 7.69 -8.77 -3.34
N ASP A 36 7.36 -9.97 -2.88
CA ASP A 36 6.17 -10.69 -3.32
C ASP A 36 4.90 -9.91 -2.97
N LEU A 37 4.82 -9.37 -1.77
CA LEU A 37 3.67 -8.57 -1.36
C LEU A 37 3.51 -7.33 -2.25
N SER A 38 4.60 -6.63 -2.52
CA SER A 38 4.55 -5.44 -3.37
C SER A 38 4.12 -5.78 -4.79
N MET A 39 4.52 -6.94 -5.31
CA MET A 39 4.11 -7.38 -6.64
C MET A 39 2.62 -7.71 -6.68
N ARG A 40 2.11 -8.39 -5.68
CA ARG A 40 0.67 -8.69 -5.61
C ARG A 40 -0.17 -7.42 -5.55
N ILE A 41 0.22 -6.49 -4.69
CA ILE A 41 -0.51 -5.22 -4.56
C ILE A 41 -0.41 -4.42 -5.84
N GLY A 42 0.78 -4.32 -6.43
CA GLY A 42 0.97 -3.59 -7.67
C GLY A 42 0.15 -4.17 -8.81
N SER A 43 0.05 -5.50 -8.88
CA SER A 43 -0.75 -6.18 -9.90
C SER A 43 -2.24 -5.83 -9.77
N VAL A 44 -2.77 -5.87 -8.55
CA VAL A 44 -4.17 -5.53 -8.30
C VAL A 44 -4.44 -4.07 -8.66
N LEU A 45 -3.57 -3.16 -8.23
CA LEU A 45 -3.73 -1.73 -8.52
C LEU A 45 -3.66 -1.45 -10.02
N GLY A 46 -2.74 -2.11 -10.72
CA GLY A 46 -2.58 -1.90 -12.15
C GLY A 46 -3.78 -2.35 -12.96
N GLN A 47 -4.58 -3.28 -12.43
CA GLN A 47 -5.81 -3.72 -13.07
C GLN A 47 -6.98 -2.76 -12.82
N LYS A 48 -6.88 -1.93 -11.78
CA LYS A 48 -8.00 -1.11 -11.32
C LYS A 48 -7.83 0.38 -11.61
N THR A 49 -6.61 0.84 -11.85
CA THR A 49 -6.36 2.25 -12.11
C THR A 49 -5.22 2.42 -13.09
N GLY A 50 -5.13 3.59 -13.70
CA GLY A 50 -4.03 3.93 -14.60
C GLY A 50 -2.81 4.43 -13.83
N PRO A 51 -1.68 4.65 -14.54
CA PRO A 51 -0.47 5.18 -13.92
C PRO A 51 -0.64 6.65 -13.54
N ARG A 52 0.23 7.12 -12.67
CA ARG A 52 0.29 8.53 -12.22
C ARG A 52 -0.97 8.96 -11.47
N ARG A 53 -1.67 8.01 -10.88
CA ARG A 53 -2.85 8.33 -10.07
C ARG A 53 -2.47 8.33 -8.58
N PRO A 54 -3.08 9.19 -7.78
CA PRO A 54 -2.86 9.15 -6.34
C PRO A 54 -3.58 7.96 -5.72
N VAL A 55 -2.94 7.33 -4.75
CA VAL A 55 -3.56 6.26 -3.97
C VAL A 55 -3.41 6.62 -2.49
N PRO A 56 -4.47 7.15 -1.86
CA PRO A 56 -4.43 7.42 -0.43
C PRO A 56 -4.26 6.13 0.36
N VAL A 57 -3.49 6.19 1.44
CA VAL A 57 -3.26 5.04 2.31
C VAL A 57 -3.64 5.43 3.73
N LEU A 58 -4.68 4.79 4.24
CA LEU A 58 -5.22 5.03 5.58
C LEU A 58 -5.09 3.74 6.39
N THR A 59 -3.90 3.50 6.92
CA THR A 59 -3.58 2.28 7.64
C THR A 59 -2.73 2.58 8.85
N GLU A 60 -2.68 1.62 9.79
CA GLU A 60 -1.66 1.64 10.80
C GLU A 60 -0.30 1.42 10.14
N LYS A 61 0.73 2.01 10.71
CA LYS A 61 2.08 1.87 10.16
C LYS A 61 2.69 0.58 10.65
N ASN A 62 2.78 -0.39 9.76
CA ASN A 62 3.40 -1.67 10.04
C ASN A 62 4.14 -2.16 8.78
N VAL A 63 4.72 -3.36 8.86
CA VAL A 63 5.52 -3.88 7.74
C VAL A 63 4.70 -4.06 6.47
N PHE A 64 3.41 -4.36 6.58
CA PHE A 64 2.54 -4.54 5.42
C PHE A 64 2.25 -3.23 4.71
N THR A 65 2.26 -2.12 5.45
CA THR A 65 2.11 -0.78 4.87
C THR A 65 3.25 -0.47 3.91
N LEU A 66 4.45 -0.91 4.23
CA LEU A 66 5.59 -0.76 3.31
C LEU A 66 5.37 -1.53 2.02
N GLY A 67 4.80 -2.72 2.11
CA GLY A 67 4.43 -3.49 0.93
C GLY A 67 3.42 -2.75 0.07
N ALA A 68 2.45 -2.08 0.70
CA ALA A 68 1.47 -1.27 -0.01
C ALA A 68 2.13 -0.10 -0.73
N PHE A 69 3.03 0.63 -0.06
CA PHE A 69 3.75 1.74 -0.68
C PHE A 69 4.51 1.27 -1.91
N MET A 70 5.23 0.17 -1.79
CA MET A 70 6.02 -0.38 -2.89
C MET A 70 5.14 -0.87 -4.02
N GLY A 71 3.98 -1.47 -3.70
CA GLY A 71 3.02 -1.92 -4.69
C GLY A 71 2.43 -0.75 -5.46
N ILE A 72 2.13 0.35 -4.78
CA ILE A 72 1.63 1.57 -5.43
C ILE A 72 2.66 2.10 -6.43
N VAL A 73 3.93 2.15 -6.03
CA VAL A 73 5.01 2.61 -6.91
C VAL A 73 5.17 1.65 -8.10
N ARG A 74 5.06 0.33 -7.89
CA ARG A 74 5.11 -0.64 -8.98
C ARG A 74 4.01 -0.43 -10.01
N ALA A 75 2.84 -0.01 -9.58
CA ALA A 75 1.72 0.28 -10.48
C ALA A 75 1.90 1.59 -11.23
N GLY A 76 2.97 2.32 -10.97
CA GLY A 76 3.21 3.62 -11.58
C GLY A 76 2.44 4.75 -10.94
N CYS A 77 1.89 4.52 -9.76
CA CYS A 77 1.10 5.49 -9.00
C CYS A 77 1.94 6.12 -7.90
N PHE A 78 1.35 7.03 -7.14
CA PHE A 78 2.01 7.61 -5.98
C PHE A 78 1.09 7.51 -4.76
N TYR A 79 1.69 7.31 -3.60
CA TYR A 79 0.91 7.14 -2.38
C TYR A 79 0.86 8.43 -1.58
N ILE A 80 -0.24 8.60 -0.85
CA ILE A 80 -0.44 9.73 0.04
C ILE A 80 -0.88 9.16 1.38
N CYS A 81 -0.05 9.35 2.41
CA CYS A 81 -0.36 8.82 3.73
C CYS A 81 -1.39 9.70 4.42
N LEU A 82 -2.44 9.08 4.94
CA LEU A 82 -3.45 9.75 5.74
C LEU A 82 -3.35 9.27 7.18
N ASP A 83 -3.54 10.18 8.11
CA ASP A 83 -3.49 9.88 9.54
C ASP A 83 -4.91 9.74 10.07
N ALA A 84 -5.29 8.53 10.50
CA ALA A 84 -6.63 8.25 11.00
C ALA A 84 -6.99 9.00 12.28
N ASN A 85 -6.01 9.60 12.96
CA ASN A 85 -6.25 10.41 14.14
C ASN A 85 -6.70 11.83 13.79
N GLN A 86 -6.64 12.24 12.53
CA GLN A 86 -7.14 13.53 12.12
C GLN A 86 -8.66 13.51 11.98
N PRO A 87 -9.32 14.67 12.13
CA PRO A 87 -10.77 14.73 11.97
C PRO A 87 -11.22 14.24 10.59
N ALA A 88 -12.31 13.49 10.56
CA ALA A 88 -12.87 12.96 9.31
C ALA A 88 -13.15 14.06 8.30
N GLU A 89 -13.60 15.23 8.77
CA GLU A 89 -13.84 16.37 7.88
C GLU A 89 -12.59 16.76 7.10
N ARG A 90 -11.43 16.78 7.77
CA ARG A 90 -10.16 17.11 7.12
C ARG A 90 -9.75 16.02 6.13
N LEU A 91 -9.88 14.75 6.54
CA LEU A 91 -9.55 13.63 5.67
C LEU A 91 -10.43 13.61 4.43
N ASN A 92 -11.72 13.86 4.59
CA ASN A 92 -12.65 13.91 3.47
C ASN A 92 -12.33 15.06 2.52
N ARG A 93 -11.87 16.18 3.04
CA ARG A 93 -11.45 17.30 2.20
C ARG A 93 -10.24 16.94 1.34
N ILE A 94 -9.28 16.24 1.94
CA ILE A 94 -8.11 15.76 1.21
C ILE A 94 -8.53 14.76 0.12
N LEU A 95 -9.37 13.81 0.46
CA LEU A 95 -9.86 12.81 -0.49
C LEU A 95 -10.60 13.46 -1.65
N ASP A 96 -11.38 14.48 -1.36
CA ASP A 96 -12.13 15.19 -2.39
C ASP A 96 -11.21 15.92 -3.36
N ILE A 97 -10.14 16.51 -2.85
CA ILE A 97 -9.15 17.20 -3.69
C ILE A 97 -8.39 16.21 -4.57
N LEU A 98 -8.04 15.06 -4.03
CA LEU A 98 -7.23 14.06 -4.74
C LEU A 98 -7.99 13.41 -5.89
N LYS A 99 -9.29 13.24 -5.77
CA LYS A 99 -10.11 12.55 -6.77
C LYS A 99 -9.54 11.20 -7.16
N ALA A 100 -9.09 10.45 -6.16
CA ALA A 100 -8.47 9.14 -6.38
C ALA A 100 -9.53 8.11 -6.75
N ASP A 101 -9.11 7.13 -7.54
CA ASP A 101 -9.97 6.00 -7.91
C ASP A 101 -9.98 4.92 -6.85
N LEU A 102 -8.88 4.79 -6.13
CA LEU A 102 -8.66 3.74 -5.15
C LEU A 102 -8.07 4.33 -3.88
N MET A 103 -8.39 3.68 -2.76
CA MET A 103 -7.74 3.93 -1.48
C MET A 103 -7.38 2.60 -0.85
N ILE A 104 -6.20 2.52 -0.23
CA ILE A 104 -5.84 1.35 0.58
C ILE A 104 -6.06 1.73 2.04
N ALA A 105 -6.77 0.90 2.77
CA ALA A 105 -7.07 1.15 4.18
C ALA A 105 -7.03 -0.17 4.95
N ASP A 106 -6.89 -0.09 6.27
CA ASP A 106 -7.24 -1.21 7.12
C ASP A 106 -8.53 -0.88 7.87
N LYS A 107 -9.22 -1.91 8.33
CA LYS A 107 -10.53 -1.72 8.96
C LYS A 107 -10.43 -0.90 10.24
N GLU A 108 -9.39 -1.12 11.01
CA GLU A 108 -9.20 -0.43 12.27
C GLU A 108 -9.00 1.07 12.06
N SER A 109 -8.17 1.46 11.10
CA SER A 109 -7.94 2.88 10.79
C SER A 109 -9.18 3.54 10.23
N LEU A 110 -9.91 2.83 9.38
CA LEU A 110 -11.14 3.35 8.80
C LEU A 110 -12.18 3.61 9.90
N ASP A 111 -12.32 2.68 10.85
CA ASP A 111 -13.22 2.84 11.99
C ASP A 111 -12.78 3.99 12.90
N LEU A 112 -11.47 4.09 13.16
CA LEU A 112 -10.90 5.14 14.01
C LEU A 112 -11.18 6.52 13.42
N ALA A 113 -11.00 6.67 12.10
CA ALA A 113 -11.24 7.95 11.43
C ALA A 113 -12.70 8.37 11.52
N GLY A 114 -13.63 7.42 11.44
CA GLY A 114 -15.08 7.66 11.56
C GLY A 114 -15.60 8.65 10.54
N GLY A 115 -16.58 8.27 9.77
CA GLY A 115 -17.22 9.21 8.85
C GLY A 115 -16.48 9.50 7.57
N ILE A 116 -15.58 8.62 7.15
CA ILE A 116 -14.89 8.76 5.86
C ILE A 116 -15.90 8.62 4.73
N SER A 117 -15.85 9.59 3.80
CA SER A 117 -16.67 9.60 2.60
C SER A 117 -15.73 9.53 1.40
N PHE A 118 -15.72 8.40 0.73
CA PHE A 118 -14.85 8.18 -0.43
C PHE A 118 -15.66 7.57 -1.55
N SER A 119 -15.61 8.19 -2.72
CA SER A 119 -16.41 7.75 -3.86
C SER A 119 -15.76 6.64 -4.68
N GLY A 120 -14.46 6.41 -4.49
CA GLY A 120 -13.74 5.35 -5.20
C GLY A 120 -13.86 4.01 -4.49
N GLU A 121 -13.05 3.07 -4.91
CA GLU A 121 -13.00 1.75 -4.30
C GLU A 121 -12.00 1.72 -3.15
N ILE A 122 -12.38 1.11 -2.03
CA ILE A 122 -11.49 0.91 -0.89
C ILE A 122 -10.99 -0.52 -0.94
N LEU A 123 -9.66 -0.67 -1.01
CA LEU A 123 -9.01 -1.97 -0.95
C LEU A 123 -8.44 -2.13 0.47
N PHE A 124 -8.84 -3.20 1.14
CA PHE A 124 -8.37 -3.44 2.50
C PHE A 124 -7.04 -4.16 2.49
N LEU A 125 -6.08 -3.63 3.25
CA LEU A 125 -4.76 -4.21 3.35
C LEU A 125 -4.83 -5.66 3.85
N GLU A 126 -5.77 -5.96 4.74
CA GLU A 126 -6.01 -7.32 5.25
C GLU A 126 -6.29 -8.30 4.11
N ASP A 127 -7.02 -7.86 3.10
CA ASP A 127 -7.33 -8.69 1.95
C ASP A 127 -6.15 -8.78 0.99
N LEU A 128 -5.46 -7.66 0.78
CA LEU A 128 -4.34 -7.61 -0.16
C LEU A 128 -3.19 -8.50 0.29
N LYS A 129 -2.86 -8.51 1.57
CA LYS A 129 -1.76 -9.31 2.07
C LYS A 129 -2.05 -10.81 2.08
N SER A 130 -3.31 -11.18 1.90
CA SER A 130 -3.74 -12.59 1.89
C SER A 130 -3.96 -13.14 0.48
N LEU A 131 -3.66 -12.35 -0.56
CA LEU A 131 -3.85 -12.79 -1.93
C LEU A 131 -2.90 -13.96 -2.27
N PRO A 132 -3.39 -14.94 -3.03
CA PRO A 132 -2.52 -16.03 -3.47
C PRO A 132 -1.53 -15.56 -4.54
N ASP A 133 -0.43 -16.28 -4.70
CA ASP A 133 0.62 -15.91 -5.63
C ASP A 133 0.14 -15.84 -7.09
N ASP A 134 -0.84 -16.67 -7.45
CA ASP A 134 -1.38 -16.65 -8.82
C ASP A 134 -2.17 -15.38 -9.12
N ALA A 135 -2.46 -14.56 -8.15
CA ALA A 135 -3.02 -13.23 -8.40
C ALA A 135 -2.03 -12.32 -9.15
N LEU A 136 -0.76 -12.70 -9.20
CA LEU A 136 0.26 -11.97 -9.94
C LEU A 136 0.11 -12.09 -11.46
N ASN A 137 -0.61 -13.07 -11.91
CA ASN A 137 -0.78 -13.32 -13.34
C ASN A 137 -2.04 -12.62 -13.90
#